data_0ae2e7e21b5f57172dd11bc5bb733795
#
_entry.id   0ae2e7e21b5f57172dd11bc5bb733795
#
_cell.length_a   1.000
_cell.length_b   1.000
_cell.length_c   1.000
_cell.angle_alpha   90.00
_cell.angle_beta   90.00
_cell.angle_gamma   90.00
#
_symmetry.space_group_name_H-M   'P 1'
#
loop_
_entity.id
_entity.type
_entity.pdbx_description
1 polymer ?
#
loop_
_entity_poly.entity_id
_entity_poly.type
_entity_poly.pdbx_seq_one_letter_code
_entity_poly.pdbx_strand_id
1 'polypeptide(L)'
;LKVGNKICCCLDGYYCDVYKYLKNDFLTVSVYSIIDKVYKEINQPIDSIESLLSKCDESVWDIYKNALTTTINQCDSDFAKSTLKRYQPKSLSELSAWVAAIRPGFASLLNNFLDRKPYSTGVEELDDILKDSFHYLMYQESIMKYLVWLGIEEKETYDIIKKISKKKFKEEELNELREKLKAGWIKKIHKEDGFNETWTVVQDAARYSFNASHSLCVAIDSLYGAYLKSHYPLEYFSTVLSFYSEDTEKTAKLIEELSYFGIKLKPIQFGKSKTDYSYDKNTNEIYKGIYSVKYCNAKIADELLGVSRKNPKDFIELLSMLKETSVTSKQVEILIKLNFFSAFGKNQYLLSIFDVYNEFNNRSIIQKKKLKKYNEDYGIIEDDVKRFSKKESPTQYRNVDNVGLINFIICNFSNDNLT
;
A
#
# COMPACT_ATOMS: atom_id res chain seq x y z
N LEU A 1 -34.38 10.63 2.13
CA LEU A 1 -33.38 11.70 2.09
C LEU A 1 -32.51 11.53 0.84
N LYS A 2 -32.21 12.63 0.15
CA LYS A 2 -31.31 12.64 -1.01
C LYS A 2 -30.00 13.36 -0.63
N VAL A 3 -28.87 12.66 -0.76
CA VAL A 3 -27.55 13.20 -0.49
C VAL A 3 -26.72 13.08 -1.78
N GLY A 4 -26.48 14.22 -2.43
CA GLY A 4 -25.92 14.26 -3.78
C GLY A 4 -26.85 13.52 -4.77
N ASN A 5 -26.32 12.54 -5.48
CA ASN A 5 -27.09 11.70 -6.43
C ASN A 5 -27.62 10.39 -5.83
N LYS A 6 -27.46 10.16 -4.52
CA LYS A 6 -27.86 8.92 -3.85
C LYS A 6 -29.11 9.13 -3.01
N ILE A 7 -30.02 8.16 -3.04
CA ILE A 7 -31.16 8.08 -2.12
C ILE A 7 -30.67 7.39 -0.84
N CYS A 8 -30.77 8.08 0.29
CA CYS A 8 -30.33 7.59 1.58
C CYS A 8 -31.53 7.37 2.51
N CYS A 9 -31.46 6.36 3.35
CA CYS A 9 -32.38 6.17 4.47
C CYS A 9 -32.20 7.34 5.46
N CYS A 10 -33.30 7.82 6.04
CA CYS A 10 -33.26 8.83 7.11
C CYS A 10 -33.07 8.25 8.50
N LEU A 11 -33.09 6.91 8.63
CA LEU A 11 -32.83 6.20 9.88
C LEU A 11 -31.34 5.91 9.99
N ASP A 12 -30.79 6.07 11.20
CA ASP A 12 -29.45 5.58 11.49
C ASP A 12 -29.42 4.05 11.70
N GLY A 13 -28.22 3.47 11.81
CA GLY A 13 -28.05 2.03 11.96
C GLY A 13 -28.72 1.46 13.19
N TYR A 14 -28.81 2.23 14.28
CA TYR A 14 -29.47 1.82 15.51
C TYR A 14 -30.99 1.62 15.30
N TYR A 15 -31.66 2.60 14.71
CA TYR A 15 -33.09 2.49 14.44
C TYR A 15 -33.41 1.47 13.35
N CYS A 16 -32.52 1.24 12.39
CA CYS A 16 -32.67 0.12 11.45
C CYS A 16 -32.69 -1.22 12.19
N ASP A 17 -31.84 -1.42 13.19
CA ASP A 17 -31.82 -2.63 14.00
C ASP A 17 -33.10 -2.75 14.90
N VAL A 18 -33.55 -1.63 15.52
CA VAL A 18 -34.76 -1.59 16.35
C VAL A 18 -36.01 -1.99 15.55
N TYR A 19 -36.12 -1.47 14.33
CA TYR A 19 -37.25 -1.77 13.43
C TYR A 19 -37.06 -3.05 12.62
N LYS A 20 -35.96 -3.81 12.84
CA LYS A 20 -35.65 -5.07 12.16
C LYS A 20 -35.54 -4.95 10.65
N TYR A 21 -35.07 -3.82 10.14
CA TYR A 21 -34.69 -3.69 8.72
C TYR A 21 -33.42 -4.50 8.42
N LEU A 22 -33.39 -5.08 7.22
CA LEU A 22 -32.20 -5.75 6.72
C LEU A 22 -31.08 -4.71 6.51
N LYS A 23 -29.95 -4.91 7.16
CA LYS A 23 -28.75 -4.11 7.01
C LYS A 23 -27.64 -4.97 6.41
N ASN A 24 -27.23 -4.64 5.19
CA ASN A 24 -26.08 -5.26 4.53
C ASN A 24 -24.95 -4.26 4.47
N ASP A 25 -23.80 -4.64 5.01
CA ASP A 25 -22.58 -3.84 4.95
C ASP A 25 -21.72 -4.32 3.76
N PHE A 26 -21.55 -3.44 2.76
CA PHE A 26 -20.65 -3.68 1.63
C PHE A 26 -19.36 -2.89 1.86
N LEU A 27 -18.39 -3.54 2.47
CA LEU A 27 -17.09 -2.93 2.75
C LEU A 27 -16.10 -3.27 1.64
N THR A 28 -15.48 -2.24 1.07
CA THR A 28 -14.38 -2.44 0.13
C THR A 28 -13.10 -2.70 0.90
N VAL A 29 -12.47 -3.82 0.64
CA VAL A 29 -11.19 -4.20 1.25
C VAL A 29 -10.09 -4.03 0.20
N SER A 30 -9.23 -3.03 0.38
CA SER A 30 -8.19 -2.67 -0.58
C SER A 30 -7.14 -3.78 -0.80
N VAL A 31 -6.96 -4.66 0.20
CA VAL A 31 -5.98 -5.76 0.10
C VAL A 31 -6.27 -6.70 -1.08
N TYR A 32 -7.54 -6.96 -1.39
CA TYR A 32 -7.89 -7.81 -2.54
C TYR A 32 -7.50 -7.18 -3.88
N SER A 33 -7.61 -5.86 -4.00
CA SER A 33 -7.17 -5.13 -5.20
C SER A 33 -5.66 -5.20 -5.38
N ILE A 34 -4.90 -5.19 -4.29
CA ILE A 34 -3.45 -5.34 -4.31
C ILE A 34 -3.07 -6.76 -4.73
N ILE A 35 -3.67 -7.77 -4.09
CA ILE A 35 -3.43 -9.19 -4.40
C ILE A 35 -3.71 -9.47 -5.88
N ASP A 36 -4.91 -9.09 -6.37
CA ASP A 36 -5.31 -9.27 -7.77
C ASP A 36 -4.32 -8.60 -8.73
N LYS A 37 -3.90 -7.36 -8.43
CA LYS A 37 -2.98 -6.62 -9.27
C LYS A 37 -1.59 -7.28 -9.33
N VAL A 38 -1.07 -7.78 -8.20
CA VAL A 38 0.22 -8.49 -8.18
C VAL A 38 0.14 -9.81 -8.93
N TYR A 39 -0.93 -10.61 -8.76
CA TYR A 39 -1.11 -11.85 -9.52
C TYR A 39 -1.21 -11.60 -11.03
N LYS A 40 -1.86 -10.52 -11.45
CA LYS A 40 -1.87 -10.09 -12.86
C LYS A 40 -0.48 -9.69 -13.36
N GLU A 41 0.29 -8.99 -12.54
CA GLU A 41 1.64 -8.54 -12.89
C GLU A 41 2.61 -9.72 -13.07
N ILE A 42 2.47 -10.78 -12.25
CA ILE A 42 3.25 -12.02 -12.38
C ILE A 42 2.66 -12.99 -13.43
N ASN A 43 1.54 -12.61 -14.07
CA ASN A 43 0.84 -13.42 -15.06
C ASN A 43 0.45 -14.81 -14.56
N GLN A 44 -0.08 -14.88 -13.33
CA GLN A 44 -0.57 -16.12 -12.71
C GLN A 44 -2.01 -15.93 -12.22
N PRO A 45 -2.82 -17.00 -12.18
CA PRO A 45 -4.11 -16.97 -11.51
C PRO A 45 -3.90 -16.84 -9.99
N ILE A 46 -4.88 -16.28 -9.29
CA ILE A 46 -4.86 -16.24 -7.82
C ILE A 46 -4.88 -17.68 -7.31
N ASP A 47 -3.95 -18.01 -6.42
CA ASP A 47 -3.85 -19.33 -5.80
C ASP A 47 -5.11 -19.67 -5.00
N SER A 48 -5.52 -20.96 -5.01
CA SER A 48 -6.44 -21.44 -3.98
C SER A 48 -5.75 -21.43 -2.60
N ILE A 49 -6.53 -21.52 -1.53
CA ILE A 49 -5.97 -21.53 -0.17
C ILE A 49 -5.00 -22.71 0.00
N GLU A 50 -5.36 -23.88 -0.50
CA GLU A 50 -4.52 -25.08 -0.43
C GLU A 50 -3.22 -24.91 -1.22
N SER A 51 -3.31 -24.29 -2.41
CA SER A 51 -2.13 -23.97 -3.23
C SER A 51 -1.22 -22.98 -2.51
N LEU A 52 -1.78 -21.90 -1.96
CA LEU A 52 -1.04 -20.91 -1.18
C LEU A 52 -0.30 -21.56 -0.01
N LEU A 53 -1.00 -22.36 0.80
CA LEU A 53 -0.41 -23.03 1.96
C LEU A 53 0.72 -23.97 1.59
N SER A 54 0.61 -24.68 0.46
CA SER A 54 1.67 -25.56 -0.04
C SER A 54 2.93 -24.82 -0.49
N LYS A 55 2.81 -23.53 -0.83
CA LYS A 55 3.90 -22.66 -1.28
C LYS A 55 4.51 -21.83 -0.16
N CYS A 56 3.87 -21.78 1.02
CA CYS A 56 4.38 -21.01 2.15
C CYS A 56 5.58 -21.70 2.79
N ASP A 57 6.75 -21.21 2.49
CA ASP A 57 8.03 -21.63 3.06
C ASP A 57 8.49 -20.71 4.21
N GLU A 58 9.71 -20.91 4.69
CA GLU A 58 10.29 -20.11 5.78
C GLU A 58 10.35 -18.61 5.42
N SER A 59 10.56 -18.25 4.16
CA SER A 59 10.65 -16.86 3.72
C SER A 59 9.35 -16.08 3.95
N VAL A 60 8.19 -16.74 3.85
CA VAL A 60 6.89 -16.15 4.16
C VAL A 60 6.75 -15.84 5.64
N TRP A 61 7.18 -16.76 6.51
CA TRP A 61 7.13 -16.56 7.96
C TRP A 61 8.16 -15.54 8.46
N ASP A 62 9.28 -15.39 7.75
CA ASP A 62 10.28 -14.36 8.02
C ASP A 62 9.73 -12.94 7.81
N ILE A 63 8.73 -12.74 6.94
CA ILE A 63 8.01 -11.47 6.81
C ILE A 63 7.40 -11.05 8.15
N TYR A 64 6.76 -11.97 8.86
CA TYR A 64 6.16 -11.70 10.18
C TYR A 64 7.22 -11.58 11.27
N LYS A 65 8.19 -12.46 11.30
CA LYS A 65 9.30 -12.49 12.27
C LYS A 65 10.09 -11.18 12.26
N ASN A 66 10.36 -10.64 11.08
CA ASN A 66 11.09 -9.38 10.91
C ASN A 66 10.18 -8.14 10.91
N ALA A 67 8.86 -8.35 11.03
CA ALA A 67 7.82 -7.31 10.95
C ALA A 67 7.90 -6.46 9.67
N LEU A 68 8.22 -7.09 8.54
CA LEU A 68 8.20 -6.49 7.21
C LEU A 68 6.76 -6.44 6.68
N THR A 69 5.84 -6.00 7.52
CA THR A 69 4.39 -6.17 7.33
C THR A 69 3.66 -4.89 6.92
N THR A 70 4.37 -3.85 6.48
CA THR A 70 3.73 -2.67 5.89
C THR A 70 2.88 -3.09 4.70
N THR A 71 1.62 -2.67 4.66
CA THR A 71 0.56 -3.04 3.69
C THR A 71 0.05 -4.49 3.76
N ILE A 72 0.49 -5.29 4.71
CA ILE A 72 -0.09 -6.61 4.98
C ILE A 72 -1.30 -6.45 5.89
N ASN A 73 -2.42 -7.03 5.48
CA ASN A 73 -3.72 -6.87 6.16
C ASN A 73 -3.64 -7.15 7.66
N GLN A 74 -4.13 -6.22 8.48
CA GLN A 74 -4.14 -6.26 9.96
C GLN A 74 -2.75 -6.34 10.64
N CYS A 75 -1.65 -6.38 9.88
CA CYS A 75 -0.29 -6.58 10.38
C CYS A 75 0.60 -5.33 10.29
N ASP A 76 0.09 -4.19 9.80
CA ASP A 76 0.90 -3.03 9.43
C ASP A 76 1.00 -1.93 10.50
N SER A 77 0.23 -2.00 11.60
CA SER A 77 0.35 -1.05 12.70
C SER A 77 1.62 -1.30 13.54
N ASP A 78 2.13 -0.27 14.19
CA ASP A 78 3.33 -0.38 15.04
C ASP A 78 3.14 -1.39 16.19
N PHE A 79 1.92 -1.44 16.75
CA PHE A 79 1.54 -2.44 17.75
C PHE A 79 1.56 -3.85 17.16
N ALA A 80 0.97 -4.06 15.98
CA ALA A 80 0.99 -5.34 15.28
C ALA A 80 2.43 -5.79 15.00
N LYS A 81 3.26 -4.90 14.46
CA LYS A 81 4.67 -5.17 14.17
C LYS A 81 5.46 -5.56 15.41
N SER A 82 5.28 -4.86 16.53
CA SER A 82 5.96 -5.18 17.79
C SER A 82 5.55 -6.54 18.35
N THR A 83 4.26 -6.87 18.30
CA THR A 83 3.74 -8.16 18.79
C THR A 83 4.13 -9.33 17.87
N LEU A 84 4.17 -9.12 16.55
CA LEU A 84 4.65 -10.12 15.60
C LEU A 84 6.12 -10.48 15.80
N LYS A 85 6.98 -9.49 16.00
CA LYS A 85 8.41 -9.73 16.32
C LYS A 85 8.60 -10.60 17.57
N ARG A 86 7.70 -10.46 18.55
CA ARG A 86 7.74 -11.23 19.79
C ARG A 86 7.16 -12.63 19.60
N TYR A 87 6.00 -12.74 18.97
CA TYR A 87 5.26 -14.00 18.83
C TYR A 87 5.84 -14.93 17.75
N GLN A 88 6.23 -14.37 16.59
CA GLN A 88 6.83 -15.07 15.45
C GLN A 88 5.99 -16.28 14.99
N PRO A 89 4.80 -16.07 14.40
CA PRO A 89 3.95 -17.16 13.94
C PRO A 89 4.66 -17.99 12.86
N LYS A 90 4.45 -19.31 12.89
CA LYS A 90 5.06 -20.29 11.96
C LYS A 90 4.02 -21.13 11.22
N SER A 91 2.74 -20.86 11.43
CA SER A 91 1.64 -21.56 10.77
C SER A 91 0.41 -20.65 10.67
N LEU A 92 -0.51 -21.01 9.77
CA LEU A 92 -1.78 -20.30 9.63
C LEU A 92 -2.59 -20.32 10.93
N SER A 93 -2.58 -21.43 11.68
CA SER A 93 -3.27 -21.53 12.97
C SER A 93 -2.69 -20.55 14.00
N GLU A 94 -1.36 -20.45 14.08
CA GLU A 94 -0.69 -19.49 14.96
C GLU A 94 -0.97 -18.05 14.54
N LEU A 95 -0.94 -17.75 13.24
CA LEU A 95 -1.26 -16.42 12.73
C LEU A 95 -2.72 -16.04 13.03
N SER A 96 -3.67 -16.98 12.85
CA SER A 96 -5.07 -16.80 13.19
C SER A 96 -5.27 -16.54 14.70
N ALA A 97 -4.58 -17.32 15.55
CA ALA A 97 -4.62 -17.10 17.00
C ALA A 97 -4.04 -15.73 17.39
N TRP A 98 -2.95 -15.31 16.77
CA TRP A 98 -2.38 -13.99 16.98
C TRP A 98 -3.37 -12.87 16.57
N VAL A 99 -4.06 -12.98 15.43
CA VAL A 99 -5.11 -12.02 15.00
C VAL A 99 -6.22 -11.91 16.06
N ALA A 100 -6.62 -13.02 16.68
CA ALA A 100 -7.60 -12.99 17.74
C ALA A 100 -7.06 -12.37 19.05
N ALA A 101 -5.80 -12.65 19.39
CA ALA A 101 -5.16 -12.23 20.63
C ALA A 101 -4.83 -10.73 20.71
N ILE A 102 -4.55 -10.07 19.58
CA ILE A 102 -4.18 -8.64 19.56
C ILE A 102 -5.38 -7.69 19.77
N ARG A 103 -6.47 -8.17 20.35
CA ARG A 103 -7.66 -7.37 20.64
C ARG A 103 -7.66 -6.86 22.09
N PRO A 104 -8.27 -5.69 22.37
CA PRO A 104 -8.25 -5.11 23.72
C PRO A 104 -8.71 -6.04 24.83
N GLY A 105 -9.63 -6.96 24.52
CA GLY A 105 -10.19 -7.86 25.51
C GLY A 105 -9.29 -9.01 25.94
N PHE A 106 -8.27 -9.31 25.19
CA PHE A 106 -7.28 -10.34 25.53
C PHE A 106 -6.04 -9.75 26.24
N ALA A 107 -6.06 -8.46 26.56
CA ALA A 107 -4.89 -7.71 27.04
C ALA A 107 -4.25 -8.33 28.31
N SER A 108 -5.02 -8.87 29.24
CA SER A 108 -4.52 -9.49 30.47
C SER A 108 -3.68 -10.76 30.23
N LEU A 109 -3.99 -11.51 29.19
CA LEU A 109 -3.32 -12.77 28.82
C LEU A 109 -2.35 -12.59 27.65
N LEU A 110 -2.38 -11.45 26.96
CA LEU A 110 -1.60 -11.21 25.74
C LEU A 110 -0.10 -11.48 25.95
N ASN A 111 0.48 -10.98 27.03
CA ASN A 111 1.91 -11.17 27.28
C ASN A 111 2.28 -12.65 27.42
N ASN A 112 1.49 -13.45 28.13
CA ASN A 112 1.73 -14.87 28.27
C ASN A 112 1.61 -15.61 26.94
N PHE A 113 0.61 -15.24 26.14
CA PHE A 113 0.41 -15.78 24.79
C PHE A 113 1.59 -15.43 23.86
N LEU A 114 2.00 -14.17 23.82
CA LEU A 114 3.12 -13.73 22.97
C LEU A 114 4.44 -14.40 23.34
N ASP A 115 4.67 -14.66 24.63
CA ASP A 115 5.84 -15.38 25.13
C ASP A 115 5.73 -16.91 24.99
N ARG A 116 4.63 -17.40 24.38
CA ARG A 116 4.36 -18.83 24.23
C ARG A 116 4.39 -19.61 25.55
N LYS A 117 4.01 -18.96 26.64
CA LYS A 117 3.96 -19.62 27.94
C LYS A 117 2.88 -20.70 27.94
N PRO A 118 3.17 -21.91 28.42
CA PRO A 118 2.16 -22.93 28.56
C PRO A 118 1.00 -22.41 29.41
N TYR A 119 -0.22 -22.61 28.93
CA TYR A 119 -1.43 -22.29 29.67
C TYR A 119 -2.26 -23.55 29.82
N SER A 120 -2.75 -23.79 31.01
CA SER A 120 -3.69 -24.89 31.34
C SER A 120 -4.83 -24.34 32.18
N THR A 121 -6.03 -24.81 31.93
CA THR A 121 -7.18 -24.53 32.78
C THR A 121 -7.15 -25.28 34.09
N GLY A 122 -6.22 -26.24 34.24
CA GLY A 122 -6.16 -27.17 35.36
C GLY A 122 -7.17 -28.34 35.27
N VAL A 123 -7.90 -28.42 34.15
CA VAL A 123 -8.90 -29.48 33.89
C VAL A 123 -8.61 -30.08 32.50
N GLU A 124 -8.16 -31.34 32.46
CA GLU A 124 -7.75 -32.04 31.25
C GLU A 124 -8.78 -32.00 30.12
N GLU A 125 -10.08 -32.27 30.44
CA GLU A 125 -11.17 -32.22 29.46
C GLU A 125 -11.32 -30.81 28.83
N LEU A 126 -11.08 -29.74 29.59
CA LEU A 126 -11.15 -28.38 29.08
C LEU A 126 -9.95 -28.03 28.25
N ASP A 127 -8.77 -28.45 28.66
CA ASP A 127 -7.54 -28.26 27.89
C ASP A 127 -7.63 -28.94 26.53
N ASP A 128 -8.24 -30.15 26.46
CA ASP A 128 -8.49 -30.82 25.18
C ASP A 128 -9.51 -30.08 24.29
N ILE A 129 -10.59 -29.55 24.87
CA ILE A 129 -11.55 -28.70 24.14
C ILE A 129 -10.90 -27.43 23.57
N LEU A 130 -9.93 -26.87 24.29
CA LEU A 130 -9.28 -25.60 23.97
C LEU A 130 -7.97 -25.74 23.20
N LYS A 131 -7.56 -26.95 22.84
CA LYS A 131 -6.28 -27.20 22.16
C LYS A 131 -6.09 -26.39 20.88
N ASP A 132 -7.14 -26.20 20.08
CA ASP A 132 -7.11 -25.45 18.83
C ASP A 132 -6.89 -23.93 19.06
N SER A 133 -7.11 -23.43 20.27
CA SER A 133 -6.86 -22.06 20.69
C SER A 133 -5.70 -21.95 21.68
N PHE A 134 -4.75 -22.92 21.66
CA PHE A 134 -3.60 -22.97 22.57
C PHE A 134 -4.00 -22.91 24.06
N HIS A 135 -5.15 -23.51 24.37
CA HIS A 135 -5.81 -23.57 25.68
C HIS A 135 -6.40 -22.21 26.17
N TYR A 136 -6.30 -21.14 25.37
CA TYR A 136 -6.88 -19.85 25.73
C TYR A 136 -8.34 -19.71 25.22
N LEU A 137 -9.19 -19.07 26.01
CA LEU A 137 -10.56 -18.71 25.62
C LEU A 137 -10.57 -17.44 24.75
N MET A 138 -9.92 -17.49 23.59
CA MET A 138 -9.83 -16.34 22.67
C MET A 138 -10.93 -16.31 21.60
N TYR A 139 -11.55 -17.46 21.31
CA TYR A 139 -12.59 -17.57 20.29
C TYR A 139 -13.98 -17.72 20.91
N GLN A 140 -14.99 -17.14 20.24
CA GLN A 140 -16.39 -17.32 20.63
C GLN A 140 -16.78 -18.80 20.64
N GLU A 141 -16.35 -19.53 19.63
CA GLU A 141 -16.58 -20.96 19.47
C GLU A 141 -15.97 -21.77 20.63
N SER A 142 -14.83 -21.36 21.14
CA SER A 142 -14.21 -21.99 22.32
C SER A 142 -15.06 -21.77 23.58
N ILE A 143 -15.60 -20.55 23.75
CA ILE A 143 -16.48 -20.25 24.87
C ILE A 143 -17.81 -21.04 24.73
N MET A 144 -18.37 -21.17 23.52
CA MET A 144 -19.57 -21.98 23.29
C MET A 144 -19.34 -23.43 23.72
N LYS A 145 -18.23 -24.06 23.26
CA LYS A 145 -17.87 -25.42 23.68
C LYS A 145 -17.71 -25.52 25.21
N TYR A 146 -17.11 -24.51 25.82
CA TYR A 146 -16.94 -24.45 27.27
C TYR A 146 -18.28 -24.37 28.03
N LEU A 147 -19.21 -23.53 27.54
CA LEU A 147 -20.56 -23.45 28.12
C LEU A 147 -21.32 -24.75 27.95
N VAL A 148 -21.22 -25.44 26.82
CA VAL A 148 -21.82 -26.78 26.62
C VAL A 148 -21.23 -27.78 27.60
N TRP A 149 -19.92 -27.78 27.81
CA TRP A 149 -19.28 -28.65 28.80
C TRP A 149 -19.80 -28.40 30.21
N LEU A 150 -20.14 -27.14 30.56
CA LEU A 150 -20.81 -26.78 31.84
C LEU A 150 -22.31 -27.09 31.87
N GLY A 151 -22.87 -27.71 30.83
CA GLY A 151 -24.24 -28.15 30.79
C GLY A 151 -25.27 -27.17 30.22
N ILE A 152 -24.82 -26.18 29.48
CA ILE A 152 -25.70 -25.32 28.68
C ILE A 152 -26.02 -26.01 27.35
N GLU A 153 -27.27 -25.88 26.88
CA GLU A 153 -27.64 -26.35 25.55
C GLU A 153 -26.93 -25.55 24.46
N GLU A 154 -26.41 -26.21 23.44
CA GLU A 154 -25.61 -25.60 22.38
C GLU A 154 -26.34 -24.41 21.73
N LYS A 155 -27.63 -24.53 21.45
CA LYS A 155 -28.44 -23.46 20.83
C LYS A 155 -28.55 -22.18 21.69
N GLU A 156 -28.31 -22.25 22.99
CA GLU A 156 -28.39 -21.11 23.93
C GLU A 156 -27.05 -20.37 24.06
N THR A 157 -25.94 -21.03 23.74
CA THR A 157 -24.59 -20.56 24.05
C THR A 157 -24.26 -19.22 23.37
N TYR A 158 -24.63 -19.07 22.09
CA TYR A 158 -24.41 -17.85 21.36
C TYR A 158 -25.17 -16.65 21.94
N ASP A 159 -26.42 -16.83 22.29
CA ASP A 159 -27.25 -15.77 22.91
C ASP A 159 -26.71 -15.37 24.29
N ILE A 160 -26.20 -16.32 25.06
CA ILE A 160 -25.55 -16.06 26.36
C ILE A 160 -24.30 -15.17 26.13
N ILE A 161 -23.40 -15.55 25.23
CA ILE A 161 -22.20 -14.76 24.90
C ILE A 161 -22.61 -13.35 24.46
N LYS A 162 -23.58 -13.23 23.56
CA LYS A 162 -24.06 -11.95 23.05
C LYS A 162 -24.68 -11.07 24.15
N LYS A 163 -25.43 -11.66 25.09
CA LYS A 163 -26.00 -10.93 26.24
C LYS A 163 -24.89 -10.44 27.18
N ILE A 164 -23.89 -11.28 27.50
CA ILE A 164 -22.73 -10.89 28.32
C ILE A 164 -21.96 -9.75 27.65
N SER A 165 -21.60 -9.91 26.37
CA SER A 165 -20.84 -8.92 25.59
C SER A 165 -21.54 -7.55 25.56
N LYS A 166 -22.85 -7.52 25.37
CA LYS A 166 -23.67 -6.30 25.30
C LYS A 166 -24.15 -5.79 26.67
N LYS A 167 -23.74 -6.43 27.77
CA LYS A 167 -24.20 -6.11 29.14
C LYS A 167 -25.72 -6.05 29.24
N LYS A 168 -26.40 -7.00 28.59
CA LYS A 168 -27.89 -7.04 28.52
C LYS A 168 -28.54 -7.98 29.53
N PHE A 169 -27.77 -8.68 30.36
CA PHE A 169 -28.31 -9.45 31.46
C PHE A 169 -28.82 -8.53 32.56
N LYS A 170 -29.99 -8.82 33.08
CA LYS A 170 -30.43 -8.32 34.39
C LYS A 170 -29.65 -9.08 35.48
N GLU A 171 -29.50 -8.48 36.64
CA GLU A 171 -28.71 -9.05 37.73
C GLU A 171 -29.25 -10.42 38.16
N GLU A 172 -30.56 -10.57 38.21
CA GLU A 172 -31.24 -11.86 38.53
C GLU A 172 -30.91 -12.93 37.48
N GLU A 173 -31.07 -12.61 36.20
CA GLU A 173 -30.76 -13.54 35.09
C GLU A 173 -29.29 -13.97 35.08
N LEU A 174 -28.38 -13.03 35.42
CA LEU A 174 -26.94 -13.31 35.48
C LEU A 174 -26.60 -14.23 36.65
N ASN A 175 -27.28 -14.05 37.79
CA ASN A 175 -27.11 -14.93 38.94
C ASN A 175 -27.69 -16.34 38.67
N GLU A 176 -28.85 -16.46 38.03
CA GLU A 176 -29.40 -17.74 37.60
C GLU A 176 -28.43 -18.47 36.64
N LEU A 177 -27.88 -17.77 35.68
CA LEU A 177 -26.87 -18.34 34.77
C LEU A 177 -25.65 -18.83 35.54
N ARG A 178 -25.13 -18.02 36.48
CA ARG A 178 -24.01 -18.38 37.34
C ARG A 178 -24.24 -19.64 38.13
N GLU A 179 -25.41 -19.77 38.79
CA GLU A 179 -25.76 -20.96 39.56
C GLU A 179 -25.92 -22.20 38.66
N LYS A 180 -26.51 -22.06 37.46
CA LYS A 180 -26.59 -23.14 36.47
C LYS A 180 -25.20 -23.63 36.06
N LEU A 181 -24.27 -22.73 35.76
CA LEU A 181 -22.90 -23.06 35.40
C LEU A 181 -22.11 -23.67 36.57
N LYS A 182 -22.34 -23.18 37.79
CA LYS A 182 -21.77 -23.73 39.02
C LYS A 182 -22.20 -25.18 39.26
N ALA A 183 -23.49 -25.46 39.08
CA ALA A 183 -24.00 -26.83 39.19
C ALA A 183 -23.36 -27.75 38.13
N GLY A 184 -23.20 -27.29 36.91
CA GLY A 184 -22.46 -28.00 35.85
C GLY A 184 -20.99 -28.28 36.21
N TRP A 185 -20.31 -27.28 36.75
CA TRP A 185 -18.94 -27.41 37.25
C TRP A 185 -18.81 -28.48 38.34
N ILE A 186 -19.64 -28.38 39.39
CA ILE A 186 -19.62 -29.34 40.49
C ILE A 186 -19.92 -30.76 40.00
N LYS A 187 -20.83 -30.92 39.04
CA LYS A 187 -21.12 -32.22 38.44
C LYS A 187 -19.90 -32.82 37.71
N LYS A 188 -19.07 -31.99 37.09
CA LYS A 188 -17.89 -32.43 36.33
C LYS A 188 -16.65 -32.61 37.21
N ILE A 189 -16.38 -31.66 38.08
CA ILE A 189 -15.14 -31.56 38.84
C ILE A 189 -15.30 -32.21 40.27
N HIS A 190 -16.53 -32.46 40.72
CA HIS A 190 -16.84 -32.95 42.06
C HIS A 190 -16.39 -32.06 43.21
N LYS A 191 -16.08 -30.80 42.93
CA LYS A 191 -15.66 -29.76 43.87
C LYS A 191 -16.20 -28.41 43.42
N GLU A 192 -16.38 -27.48 44.38
CA GLU A 192 -16.75 -26.09 44.07
C GLU A 192 -15.51 -25.23 43.76
N ASP A 193 -14.35 -25.64 44.29
CA ASP A 193 -13.10 -24.91 44.14
C ASP A 193 -12.75 -24.69 42.65
N GLY A 194 -12.32 -23.47 42.32
CA GLY A 194 -11.96 -23.08 40.95
C GLY A 194 -13.13 -22.53 40.13
N PHE A 195 -14.38 -22.63 40.61
CA PHE A 195 -15.53 -22.12 39.83
C PHE A 195 -15.52 -20.58 39.71
N ASN A 196 -15.14 -19.85 40.75
CA ASN A 196 -15.13 -18.39 40.71
C ASN A 196 -14.13 -17.84 39.68
N GLU A 197 -12.95 -18.43 39.59
CA GLU A 197 -11.93 -18.13 38.58
C GLU A 197 -12.48 -18.42 37.16
N THR A 198 -13.09 -19.59 37.01
CA THR A 198 -13.75 -20.02 35.77
C THR A 198 -14.87 -19.06 35.36
N TRP A 199 -15.73 -18.65 36.27
CA TRP A 199 -16.79 -17.69 36.02
C TRP A 199 -16.24 -16.34 35.55
N THR A 200 -15.19 -15.84 36.20
CA THR A 200 -14.51 -14.59 35.81
C THR A 200 -13.93 -14.70 34.41
N VAL A 201 -13.22 -15.79 34.11
CA VAL A 201 -12.63 -16.04 32.79
C VAL A 201 -13.71 -16.10 31.70
N VAL A 202 -14.82 -16.78 31.94
CA VAL A 202 -15.95 -16.86 30.99
C VAL A 202 -16.57 -15.49 30.74
N GLN A 203 -16.77 -14.68 31.80
CA GLN A 203 -17.33 -13.34 31.66
C GLN A 203 -16.41 -12.41 30.86
N ASP A 204 -15.11 -12.44 31.13
CA ASP A 204 -14.14 -11.63 30.45
C ASP A 204 -13.96 -12.08 28.98
N ALA A 205 -13.84 -13.38 28.75
CA ALA A 205 -13.74 -13.90 27.39
C ALA A 205 -14.99 -13.60 26.56
N ALA A 206 -16.22 -13.77 27.13
CA ALA A 206 -17.46 -13.48 26.42
C ALA A 206 -17.63 -12.00 26.03
N ARG A 207 -17.01 -11.07 26.76
CA ARG A 207 -17.03 -9.63 26.41
C ARG A 207 -16.21 -9.31 25.15
N TYR A 208 -15.15 -10.07 24.88
CA TYR A 208 -14.11 -9.66 23.96
C TYR A 208 -13.67 -10.75 22.98
N SER A 209 -14.24 -11.95 23.09
CA SER A 209 -13.90 -13.06 22.22
C SER A 209 -14.14 -12.75 20.76
N PHE A 210 -13.29 -13.30 19.92
CA PHE A 210 -13.30 -13.08 18.50
C PHE A 210 -13.88 -14.29 17.76
N ASN A 211 -14.56 -14.07 16.64
CA ASN A 211 -15.06 -15.16 15.82
C ASN A 211 -13.87 -15.87 15.13
N ALA A 212 -13.76 -17.19 15.31
CA ALA A 212 -12.65 -17.99 14.80
C ALA A 212 -12.60 -17.98 13.27
N SER A 213 -13.75 -18.07 12.60
CA SER A 213 -13.83 -18.04 11.14
C SER A 213 -13.35 -16.70 10.58
N HIS A 214 -13.74 -15.59 11.22
CA HIS A 214 -13.27 -14.28 10.81
C HIS A 214 -11.76 -14.10 11.05
N SER A 215 -11.24 -14.57 12.17
CA SER A 215 -9.80 -14.58 12.46
C SER A 215 -9.02 -15.34 11.40
N LEU A 216 -9.51 -16.51 11.01
CA LEU A 216 -8.90 -17.35 9.98
C LEU A 216 -8.92 -16.64 8.62
N CYS A 217 -10.04 -16.03 8.20
CA CYS A 217 -10.12 -15.28 6.95
C CYS A 217 -9.11 -14.13 6.91
N VAL A 218 -9.00 -13.36 7.99
CA VAL A 218 -8.04 -12.25 8.10
C VAL A 218 -6.59 -12.77 8.03
N ALA A 219 -6.30 -13.90 8.66
CA ALA A 219 -4.99 -14.53 8.62
C ALA A 219 -4.63 -15.00 7.20
N ILE A 220 -5.60 -15.57 6.46
CA ILE A 220 -5.42 -15.97 5.05
C ILE A 220 -5.15 -14.75 4.18
N ASP A 221 -5.92 -13.67 4.31
CA ASP A 221 -5.69 -12.43 3.57
C ASP A 221 -4.28 -11.87 3.83
N SER A 222 -3.86 -11.89 5.10
CA SER A 222 -2.51 -11.52 5.50
C SER A 222 -1.46 -12.41 4.84
N LEU A 223 -1.69 -13.71 4.80
CA LEU A 223 -0.77 -14.71 4.25
C LEU A 223 -0.55 -14.52 2.73
N TYR A 224 -1.60 -14.19 1.96
CA TYR A 224 -1.44 -13.81 0.55
C TYR A 224 -0.48 -12.64 0.38
N GLY A 225 -0.65 -11.60 1.21
CA GLY A 225 0.25 -10.44 1.19
C GLY A 225 1.69 -10.80 1.51
N ALA A 226 1.91 -11.62 2.54
CA ALA A 226 3.24 -12.06 2.95
C ALA A 226 3.91 -12.96 1.89
N TYR A 227 3.16 -13.89 1.30
CA TYR A 227 3.62 -14.75 0.22
C TYR A 227 4.06 -13.94 -1.01
N LEU A 228 3.20 -13.03 -1.48
CA LEU A 228 3.52 -12.19 -2.63
C LEU A 228 4.73 -11.27 -2.36
N LYS A 229 4.83 -10.74 -1.15
CA LYS A 229 5.94 -9.88 -0.76
C LYS A 229 7.27 -10.62 -0.67
N SER A 230 7.27 -11.86 -0.19
CA SER A 230 8.48 -12.68 -0.07
C SER A 230 8.95 -13.24 -1.41
N HIS A 231 8.04 -13.74 -2.24
CA HIS A 231 8.39 -14.44 -3.49
C HIS A 231 8.45 -13.51 -4.73
N TYR A 232 7.69 -12.41 -4.72
CA TYR A 232 7.58 -11.47 -5.83
C TYR A 232 7.75 -10.02 -5.34
N PRO A 233 8.87 -9.70 -4.66
CA PRO A 233 9.03 -8.42 -3.99
C PRO A 233 8.98 -7.22 -4.95
N LEU A 234 9.55 -7.31 -6.16
CA LEU A 234 9.52 -6.21 -7.12
C LEU A 234 8.10 -5.87 -7.57
N GLU A 235 7.31 -6.89 -7.93
CA GLU A 235 5.92 -6.75 -8.34
C GLU A 235 5.05 -6.26 -7.18
N TYR A 236 5.27 -6.81 -5.99
CA TYR A 236 4.55 -6.40 -4.80
C TYR A 236 4.83 -4.93 -4.45
N PHE A 237 6.10 -4.55 -4.29
CA PHE A 237 6.47 -3.19 -3.90
C PHE A 237 6.10 -2.16 -4.96
N SER A 238 6.26 -2.44 -6.27
CA SER A 238 5.81 -1.53 -7.32
C SER A 238 4.30 -1.31 -7.27
N THR A 239 3.53 -2.36 -7.01
CA THR A 239 2.07 -2.29 -6.88
C THR A 239 1.64 -1.48 -5.66
N VAL A 240 2.19 -1.75 -4.46
CA VAL A 240 1.78 -1.04 -3.24
C VAL A 240 2.28 0.40 -3.20
N LEU A 241 3.46 0.70 -3.71
CA LEU A 241 3.96 2.06 -3.86
C LEU A 241 3.09 2.89 -4.82
N SER A 242 2.58 2.27 -5.89
CA SER A 242 1.62 2.92 -6.80
C SER A 242 0.28 3.15 -6.12
N PHE A 243 -0.22 2.14 -5.39
CA PHE A 243 -1.51 2.21 -4.70
C PHE A 243 -1.54 3.27 -3.60
N TYR A 244 -0.43 3.43 -2.88
CA TYR A 244 -0.28 4.39 -1.77
C TYR A 244 0.56 5.62 -2.13
N SER A 245 0.68 5.96 -3.42
CA SER A 245 1.54 7.07 -3.89
C SER A 245 1.23 8.44 -3.27
N GLU A 246 -0.02 8.66 -2.84
CA GLU A 246 -0.46 9.89 -2.17
C GLU A 246 -0.31 9.83 -0.63
N ASP A 247 -0.07 8.64 -0.05
CA ASP A 247 0.16 8.45 1.38
C ASP A 247 1.66 8.48 1.67
N THR A 248 2.16 9.64 2.05
CA THR A 248 3.60 9.87 2.26
C THR A 248 4.17 9.07 3.43
N GLU A 249 3.40 8.85 4.51
CA GLU A 249 3.84 8.08 5.66
C GLU A 249 3.98 6.59 5.30
N LYS A 250 2.97 6.02 4.67
CA LYS A 250 2.98 4.63 4.25
C LYS A 250 4.06 4.37 3.19
N THR A 251 4.22 5.30 2.24
CA THR A 251 5.27 5.24 1.23
C THR A 251 6.67 5.26 1.86
N ALA A 252 6.91 6.09 2.88
CA ALA A 252 8.19 6.12 3.58
C ALA A 252 8.50 4.78 4.25
N LYS A 253 7.54 4.19 4.99
CA LYS A 253 7.68 2.87 5.62
C LYS A 253 7.95 1.76 4.57
N LEU A 254 7.30 1.81 3.41
CA LEU A 254 7.55 0.87 2.32
C LEU A 254 8.97 1.00 1.76
N ILE A 255 9.45 2.23 1.58
CA ILE A 255 10.80 2.50 1.08
C ILE A 255 11.87 1.97 2.04
N GLU A 256 11.67 2.10 3.35
CA GLU A 256 12.56 1.53 4.36
C GLU A 256 12.65 0.00 4.24
N GLU A 257 11.53 -0.67 3.96
CA GLU A 257 11.51 -2.12 3.82
C GLU A 257 12.21 -2.63 2.53
N LEU A 258 12.33 -1.82 1.46
CA LEU A 258 13.00 -2.22 0.21
C LEU A 258 14.43 -2.74 0.43
N SER A 259 15.14 -2.16 1.40
CA SER A 259 16.53 -2.54 1.69
C SER A 259 16.67 -4.01 2.11
N TYR A 260 15.68 -4.59 2.79
CA TYR A 260 15.67 -6.00 3.19
C TYR A 260 15.61 -6.95 1.99
N PHE A 261 15.02 -6.49 0.88
CA PHE A 261 14.90 -7.25 -0.36
C PHE A 261 16.01 -6.91 -1.38
N GLY A 262 16.98 -6.09 -0.98
CA GLY A 262 18.04 -5.62 -1.87
C GLY A 262 17.55 -4.78 -3.04
N ILE A 263 16.33 -4.24 -2.94
CA ILE A 263 15.70 -3.44 -3.99
C ILE A 263 16.14 -1.98 -3.87
N LYS A 264 16.58 -1.38 -4.99
CA LYS A 264 16.96 0.03 -5.07
C LYS A 264 15.83 0.86 -5.63
N LEU A 265 15.40 1.89 -4.89
CA LEU A 265 14.46 2.87 -5.42
C LEU A 265 15.21 3.92 -6.24
N LYS A 266 14.81 4.08 -7.49
CA LYS A 266 15.33 5.09 -8.41
C LYS A 266 14.35 6.25 -8.58
N PRO A 267 14.86 7.47 -8.81
CA PRO A 267 14.02 8.59 -9.22
C PRO A 267 13.33 8.30 -10.55
N ILE A 268 12.47 9.22 -10.97
CA ILE A 268 11.89 9.15 -12.31
C ILE A 268 13.00 9.23 -13.36
N GLN A 269 12.89 8.41 -14.42
CA GLN A 269 13.90 8.35 -15.48
C GLN A 269 13.24 8.13 -16.85
N PHE A 270 13.67 8.87 -17.86
CA PHE A 270 13.20 8.75 -19.23
C PHE A 270 13.46 7.34 -19.79
N GLY A 271 12.45 6.74 -20.38
CA GLY A 271 12.51 5.39 -20.91
C GLY A 271 12.38 4.25 -19.89
N LYS A 272 12.43 4.55 -18.58
CA LYS A 272 12.27 3.57 -17.49
C LYS A 272 11.00 3.77 -16.68
N SER A 273 10.68 5.01 -16.30
CA SER A 273 9.48 5.33 -15.54
C SER A 273 8.22 5.26 -16.41
N LYS A 274 7.20 4.61 -15.89
CA LYS A 274 5.85 4.55 -16.45
C LYS A 274 4.92 5.51 -15.70
N THR A 275 3.62 5.43 -15.94
CA THR A 275 2.60 6.18 -15.20
C THR A 275 2.71 5.92 -13.70
N ASP A 276 2.65 4.65 -13.31
CA ASP A 276 2.83 4.14 -11.95
C ASP A 276 4.29 3.74 -11.71
N TYR A 277 4.61 3.34 -10.47
CA TYR A 277 5.91 2.75 -10.17
C TYR A 277 6.15 1.54 -11.08
N SER A 278 7.36 1.41 -11.56
CA SER A 278 7.77 0.33 -12.45
C SER A 278 9.07 -0.30 -11.94
N TYR A 279 9.38 -1.51 -12.40
CA TYR A 279 10.57 -2.23 -11.93
C TYR A 279 11.37 -2.82 -13.09
N ASP A 280 12.64 -3.09 -12.82
CA ASP A 280 13.57 -3.79 -13.71
C ASP A 280 14.14 -5.00 -12.95
N LYS A 281 13.76 -6.22 -13.39
CA LYS A 281 14.20 -7.49 -12.77
C LYS A 281 15.70 -7.73 -12.90
N ASN A 282 16.32 -7.23 -13.97
CA ASN A 282 17.75 -7.46 -14.22
C ASN A 282 18.64 -6.68 -13.25
N THR A 283 18.19 -5.50 -12.83
CA THR A 283 18.96 -4.61 -11.95
C THR A 283 18.44 -4.61 -10.51
N ASN A 284 17.32 -5.28 -10.23
CA ASN A 284 16.61 -5.26 -8.95
C ASN A 284 16.26 -3.84 -8.50
N GLU A 285 15.71 -3.04 -9.42
CA GLU A 285 15.40 -1.63 -9.20
C GLU A 285 13.92 -1.34 -9.40
N ILE A 286 13.39 -0.42 -8.59
CA ILE A 286 12.06 0.17 -8.77
C ILE A 286 12.23 1.63 -9.13
N TYR A 287 11.56 2.09 -10.18
CA TYR A 287 11.52 3.47 -10.65
C TYR A 287 10.24 4.16 -10.20
N LYS A 288 10.35 5.38 -9.69
CA LYS A 288 9.17 6.19 -9.36
C LYS A 288 8.30 6.41 -10.59
N GLY A 289 6.98 6.40 -10.40
CA GLY A 289 6.01 6.71 -11.44
C GLY A 289 5.94 8.19 -11.75
N ILE A 290 5.66 8.52 -13.01
CA ILE A 290 5.53 9.91 -13.50
C ILE A 290 4.31 10.60 -12.87
N TYR A 291 3.27 9.83 -12.50
CA TYR A 291 2.09 10.36 -11.81
C TYR A 291 2.42 11.00 -10.45
N SER A 292 3.52 10.61 -9.80
CA SER A 292 4.00 11.24 -8.57
C SER A 292 4.54 12.66 -8.77
N VAL A 293 4.73 13.11 -10.02
CA VAL A 293 5.22 14.45 -10.35
C VAL A 293 4.06 15.43 -10.46
N LYS A 294 4.12 16.51 -9.71
CA LYS A 294 3.10 17.56 -9.76
C LYS A 294 2.86 18.06 -11.20
N TYR A 295 1.61 18.18 -11.59
CA TYR A 295 1.11 18.54 -12.93
C TYR A 295 1.25 17.46 -14.01
N CYS A 296 1.81 16.28 -13.72
CA CYS A 296 1.80 15.15 -14.64
C CYS A 296 0.62 14.23 -14.33
N ASN A 297 -0.05 13.75 -15.37
CA ASN A 297 -1.15 12.78 -15.28
C ASN A 297 -0.82 11.53 -16.14
N ALA A 298 -1.70 10.54 -16.13
CA ALA A 298 -1.49 9.30 -16.87
C ALA A 298 -1.26 9.56 -18.38
N LYS A 299 -2.03 10.47 -18.99
CA LYS A 299 -1.86 10.81 -20.41
C LYS A 299 -0.45 11.33 -20.71
N ILE A 300 0.06 12.25 -19.89
CA ILE A 300 1.42 12.80 -20.03
C ILE A 300 2.47 11.70 -19.88
N ALA A 301 2.28 10.79 -18.92
CA ALA A 301 3.19 9.66 -18.72
C ALA A 301 3.23 8.72 -19.93
N ASP A 302 2.07 8.38 -20.48
CA ASP A 302 1.96 7.52 -21.66
C ASP A 302 2.58 8.17 -22.91
N GLU A 303 2.38 9.47 -23.09
CA GLU A 303 2.99 10.24 -24.18
C GLU A 303 4.53 10.29 -24.05
N LEU A 304 5.07 10.54 -22.84
CA LEU A 304 6.50 10.51 -22.55
C LEU A 304 7.10 9.12 -22.82
N LEU A 305 6.41 8.07 -22.41
CA LEU A 305 6.82 6.70 -22.70
C LEU A 305 6.75 6.39 -24.20
N GLY A 306 5.72 6.89 -24.89
CA GLY A 306 5.60 6.79 -26.34
C GLY A 306 6.76 7.45 -27.08
N VAL A 307 7.16 8.64 -26.63
CA VAL A 307 8.33 9.36 -27.20
C VAL A 307 9.63 8.60 -26.91
N SER A 308 9.79 8.03 -25.71
CA SER A 308 11.01 7.27 -25.39
C SER A 308 11.22 6.05 -26.29
N ARG A 309 10.12 5.38 -26.70
CA ARG A 309 10.16 4.23 -27.61
C ARG A 309 10.62 4.60 -29.03
N LYS A 310 10.48 5.88 -29.42
CA LYS A 310 11.00 6.39 -30.70
C LYS A 310 12.51 6.62 -30.70
N ASN A 311 13.14 6.47 -29.53
CA ASN A 311 14.59 6.53 -29.31
C ASN A 311 15.23 7.80 -29.87
N PRO A 312 14.85 9.02 -29.39
CA PRO A 312 15.41 10.28 -29.86
C PRO A 312 16.94 10.30 -29.67
N LYS A 313 17.67 10.76 -30.69
CA LYS A 313 19.15 10.76 -30.75
C LYS A 313 19.76 11.78 -29.81
N ASP A 314 19.10 12.91 -29.65
CA ASP A 314 19.52 14.02 -28.81
C ASP A 314 18.36 14.75 -28.19
N PHE A 315 18.65 15.73 -27.33
CA PHE A 315 17.62 16.47 -26.60
C PHE A 315 16.77 17.39 -27.48
N ILE A 316 17.32 17.86 -28.61
CA ILE A 316 16.61 18.74 -29.58
C ILE A 316 15.53 17.90 -30.29
N GLU A 317 15.90 16.70 -30.75
CA GLU A 317 14.98 15.79 -31.40
C GLU A 317 13.86 15.38 -30.41
N LEU A 318 14.23 15.11 -29.14
CA LEU A 318 13.27 14.87 -28.06
C LEU A 318 12.28 16.02 -27.91
N LEU A 319 12.76 17.28 -27.82
CA LEU A 319 11.90 18.45 -27.69
C LEU A 319 10.96 18.62 -28.90
N SER A 320 11.45 18.29 -30.10
CA SER A 320 10.65 18.33 -31.32
C SER A 320 9.51 17.29 -31.28
N MET A 321 9.80 16.06 -30.81
CA MET A 321 8.78 15.03 -30.64
C MET A 321 7.77 15.39 -29.55
N LEU A 322 8.21 16.02 -28.44
CA LEU A 322 7.33 16.44 -27.35
C LEU A 322 6.34 17.51 -27.76
N LYS A 323 6.64 18.35 -28.75
CA LYS A 323 5.70 19.35 -29.29
C LYS A 323 4.49 18.76 -29.97
N GLU A 324 4.58 17.53 -30.44
CA GLU A 324 3.44 16.79 -31.02
C GLU A 324 2.56 16.13 -29.97
N THR A 325 2.89 16.33 -28.70
CA THR A 325 2.17 15.73 -27.54
C THR A 325 1.44 16.81 -26.73
N SER A 326 0.73 16.39 -25.70
CA SER A 326 0.07 17.28 -24.73
C SER A 326 1.03 17.81 -23.65
N VAL A 327 2.31 17.41 -23.69
CA VAL A 327 3.31 17.82 -22.70
C VAL A 327 3.62 19.32 -22.84
N THR A 328 3.39 20.08 -21.80
CA THR A 328 3.60 21.52 -21.77
C THR A 328 5.04 21.90 -21.46
N SER A 329 5.47 23.09 -21.88
CA SER A 329 6.82 23.62 -21.54
C SER A 329 7.08 23.65 -20.04
N LYS A 330 6.07 23.93 -19.20
CA LYS A 330 6.20 23.90 -17.74
C LYS A 330 6.49 22.48 -17.22
N GLN A 331 5.85 21.48 -17.79
CA GLN A 331 6.11 20.07 -17.41
C GLN A 331 7.52 19.63 -17.86
N VAL A 332 7.95 20.01 -19.07
CA VAL A 332 9.31 19.74 -19.54
C VAL A 332 10.35 20.35 -18.59
N GLU A 333 10.18 21.62 -18.21
CA GLU A 333 11.08 22.30 -17.26
C GLU A 333 11.15 21.57 -15.90
N ILE A 334 10.00 21.15 -15.34
CA ILE A 334 9.94 20.39 -14.10
C ILE A 334 10.68 19.06 -14.24
N LEU A 335 10.45 18.34 -15.34
CA LEU A 335 11.08 17.05 -15.60
C LEU A 335 12.61 17.18 -15.78
N ILE A 336 13.09 18.24 -16.41
CA ILE A 336 14.54 18.53 -16.48
C ILE A 336 15.09 18.72 -15.05
N LYS A 337 14.44 19.58 -14.24
CA LYS A 337 14.86 19.85 -12.86
C LYS A 337 14.87 18.62 -11.96
N LEU A 338 14.04 17.63 -12.27
CA LEU A 338 13.98 16.34 -11.58
C LEU A 338 14.94 15.27 -12.14
N ASN A 339 15.89 15.63 -12.99
CA ASN A 339 16.81 14.70 -13.64
C ASN A 339 16.17 13.64 -14.54
N PHE A 340 14.90 13.80 -14.93
CA PHE A 340 14.20 12.83 -15.76
C PHE A 340 14.91 12.54 -17.09
N PHE A 341 15.48 13.58 -17.69
CA PHE A 341 16.19 13.52 -18.97
C PHE A 341 17.72 13.39 -18.83
N SER A 342 18.22 12.87 -17.71
CA SER A 342 19.66 12.75 -17.41
C SER A 342 20.47 11.97 -18.45
N ALA A 343 19.82 11.11 -19.25
CA ALA A 343 20.45 10.41 -20.36
C ALA A 343 20.98 11.36 -21.47
N PHE A 344 20.44 12.58 -21.57
CA PHE A 344 20.81 13.57 -22.58
C PHE A 344 21.79 14.63 -22.06
N GLY A 345 22.07 14.69 -20.76
CA GLY A 345 23.00 15.64 -20.17
C GLY A 345 22.63 16.10 -18.75
N LYS A 346 23.43 17.01 -18.21
CA LYS A 346 23.20 17.64 -16.90
C LYS A 346 22.04 18.64 -16.98
N ASN A 347 21.30 18.81 -15.90
CA ASN A 347 20.10 19.67 -15.82
C ASN A 347 20.35 21.10 -16.32
N GLN A 348 21.45 21.72 -15.88
CA GLN A 348 21.75 23.10 -16.26
C GLN A 348 21.92 23.23 -17.77
N TYR A 349 22.65 22.32 -18.39
CA TYR A 349 22.84 22.25 -19.83
C TYR A 349 21.49 22.02 -20.57
N LEU A 350 20.69 21.09 -20.09
CA LEU A 350 19.35 20.80 -20.68
C LEU A 350 18.43 22.01 -20.57
N LEU A 351 18.45 22.75 -19.45
CA LEU A 351 17.68 23.98 -19.29
C LEU A 351 18.09 25.04 -20.28
N SER A 352 19.42 25.24 -20.51
CA SER A 352 19.93 26.19 -21.51
C SER A 352 19.48 25.81 -22.91
N ILE A 353 19.56 24.53 -23.28
CA ILE A 353 19.03 24.03 -24.57
C ILE A 353 17.52 24.29 -24.68
N PHE A 354 16.78 24.03 -23.62
CA PHE A 354 15.34 24.19 -23.60
C PHE A 354 14.92 25.65 -23.77
N ASP A 355 15.65 26.59 -23.16
CA ASP A 355 15.41 28.03 -23.29
C ASP A 355 15.70 28.51 -24.73
N VAL A 356 16.83 28.11 -25.29
CA VAL A 356 17.18 28.41 -26.69
C VAL A 356 16.15 27.84 -27.66
N TYR A 357 15.74 26.57 -27.43
CA TYR A 357 14.74 25.91 -28.25
C TYR A 357 13.38 26.63 -28.18
N ASN A 358 12.92 27.03 -27.03
CA ASN A 358 11.65 27.75 -26.85
C ASN A 358 11.71 29.16 -27.49
N GLU A 359 12.86 29.84 -27.41
CA GLU A 359 12.99 31.17 -27.97
C GLU A 359 13.04 31.15 -29.51
N PHE A 360 13.79 30.23 -30.12
CA PHE A 360 14.07 30.27 -31.54
C PHE A 360 13.26 29.26 -32.39
N ASN A 361 12.75 28.21 -31.83
CA ASN A 361 12.00 27.22 -32.59
C ASN A 361 10.73 27.85 -33.22
N ASN A 362 10.55 27.60 -34.54
CA ASN A 362 9.46 28.17 -35.35
C ASN A 362 9.47 29.71 -35.49
N ARG A 363 10.57 30.40 -35.16
CA ARG A 363 10.73 31.82 -35.41
C ARG A 363 11.42 32.08 -36.74
N SER A 364 10.63 32.20 -37.79
CA SER A 364 11.16 32.59 -39.11
C SER A 364 11.55 34.07 -39.22
N ILE A 365 11.30 34.88 -38.16
CA ILE A 365 11.57 36.32 -38.11
C ILE A 365 12.27 36.67 -36.79
N ILE A 366 13.42 37.32 -36.84
CA ILE A 366 14.12 37.88 -35.69
C ILE A 366 14.17 39.41 -35.80
N GLN A 367 13.66 40.08 -34.77
CA GLN A 367 13.65 41.53 -34.66
C GLN A 367 15.04 42.06 -34.26
N LYS A 368 15.63 43.03 -35.01
CA LYS A 368 16.94 43.62 -34.71
C LYS A 368 17.00 44.24 -33.30
N LYS A 369 15.91 44.81 -32.81
CA LYS A 369 15.83 45.35 -31.44
C LYS A 369 16.06 44.34 -30.34
N LYS A 370 15.91 43.04 -30.62
CA LYS A 370 16.16 41.96 -29.66
C LYS A 370 17.60 41.43 -29.67
N LEU A 371 18.43 41.83 -30.63
CA LEU A 371 19.78 41.31 -30.78
C LEU A 371 20.66 41.59 -29.56
N LYS A 372 20.53 42.79 -28.96
CA LYS A 372 21.25 43.08 -27.70
C LYS A 372 20.94 42.06 -26.61
N LYS A 373 19.67 41.79 -26.38
CA LYS A 373 19.21 40.78 -25.40
C LYS A 373 19.69 39.38 -25.76
N TYR A 374 19.61 39.00 -27.01
CA TYR A 374 20.05 37.68 -27.45
C TYR A 374 21.59 37.52 -27.35
N ASN A 375 22.35 38.58 -27.47
CA ASN A 375 23.77 38.57 -27.19
C ASN A 375 24.03 38.35 -25.67
N GLU A 376 23.32 39.08 -24.84
CA GLU A 376 23.44 38.96 -23.37
C GLU A 376 23.01 37.56 -22.89
N ASP A 377 21.89 37.02 -23.41
CA ASP A 377 21.31 35.77 -22.95
C ASP A 377 21.98 34.53 -23.55
N TYR A 378 22.43 34.60 -24.83
CA TYR A 378 22.85 33.44 -25.61
C TYR A 378 24.19 33.62 -26.34
N GLY A 379 24.87 34.73 -26.16
CA GLY A 379 26.15 35.04 -26.81
C GLY A 379 26.07 35.21 -28.33
N ILE A 380 24.89 35.50 -28.92
CA ILE A 380 24.67 35.61 -30.34
C ILE A 380 24.87 37.05 -30.79
N ILE A 381 25.72 37.27 -31.82
CA ILE A 381 25.91 38.56 -32.45
C ILE A 381 25.06 38.68 -33.72
N GLU A 382 25.00 39.91 -34.25
CA GLU A 382 24.22 40.21 -35.47
C GLU A 382 24.67 39.39 -36.68
N ASP A 383 25.95 39.16 -36.82
CA ASP A 383 26.51 38.40 -37.95
C ASP A 383 26.11 36.91 -37.87
N ASP A 384 25.97 36.34 -36.69
CA ASP A 384 25.46 34.98 -36.54
C ASP A 384 24.02 34.87 -37.03
N VAL A 385 23.16 35.83 -36.70
CA VAL A 385 21.76 35.83 -37.16
C VAL A 385 21.71 36.07 -38.69
N LYS A 386 22.54 36.90 -39.25
CA LYS A 386 22.66 37.09 -40.71
C LYS A 386 23.01 35.78 -41.41
N ARG A 387 23.96 35.03 -40.89
CA ARG A 387 24.41 33.74 -41.46
C ARG A 387 23.29 32.75 -41.67
N PHE A 388 22.32 32.72 -40.75
CA PHE A 388 21.17 31.81 -40.78
C PHE A 388 19.92 32.45 -41.42
N SER A 389 19.97 33.67 -41.94
CA SER A 389 18.86 34.42 -42.50
C SER A 389 18.97 34.59 -44.01
N LYS A 390 17.84 34.39 -44.72
CA LYS A 390 17.80 34.53 -46.18
C LYS A 390 17.42 35.96 -46.65
N LYS A 391 16.78 36.75 -45.78
CA LYS A 391 16.34 38.12 -46.08
C LYS A 391 16.57 39.03 -44.88
N GLU A 392 17.05 40.24 -45.16
CA GLU A 392 17.23 41.30 -44.16
C GLU A 392 16.40 42.54 -44.55
N SER A 393 15.89 43.20 -43.52
CA SER A 393 15.24 44.52 -43.63
C SER A 393 15.80 45.45 -42.54
N PRO A 394 15.50 46.75 -42.57
CA PRO A 394 15.99 47.69 -41.56
C PRO A 394 15.68 47.29 -40.10
N THR A 395 14.59 46.56 -39.87
CA THR A 395 14.07 46.26 -38.53
C THR A 395 14.14 44.78 -38.16
N GLN A 396 14.37 43.86 -39.10
CA GLN A 396 14.26 42.43 -38.86
C GLN A 396 14.97 41.55 -39.89
N TYR A 397 15.38 40.36 -39.45
CA TYR A 397 15.80 39.24 -40.27
C TYR A 397 14.63 38.30 -40.53
N ARG A 398 14.50 37.80 -41.76
CA ARG A 398 13.38 36.93 -42.21
C ARG A 398 13.90 35.65 -42.84
N ASN A 399 13.02 34.64 -42.88
CA ASN A 399 13.34 33.30 -43.38
C ASN A 399 14.60 32.73 -42.68
N VAL A 400 14.58 32.82 -41.38
CA VAL A 400 15.67 32.31 -40.52
C VAL A 400 15.66 30.80 -40.53
N ASP A 401 16.80 30.16 -40.74
CA ASP A 401 17.01 28.75 -40.49
C ASP A 401 17.12 28.52 -38.98
N ASN A 402 15.98 28.22 -38.36
CA ASN A 402 15.88 28.06 -36.91
C ASN A 402 16.69 26.88 -36.40
N VAL A 403 16.71 25.76 -37.16
CA VAL A 403 17.43 24.55 -36.75
C VAL A 403 18.93 24.80 -36.76
N GLY A 404 19.43 25.42 -37.87
CA GLY A 404 20.83 25.79 -37.98
C GLY A 404 21.27 26.76 -36.89
N LEU A 405 20.46 27.79 -36.61
CA LEU A 405 20.73 28.78 -35.55
C LEU A 405 20.71 28.13 -34.13
N ILE A 406 19.74 27.32 -33.82
CA ILE A 406 19.65 26.61 -32.53
C ILE A 406 20.88 25.72 -32.34
N ASN A 407 21.23 24.91 -33.32
CA ASN A 407 22.40 24.04 -33.26
C ASN A 407 23.71 24.84 -33.08
N PHE A 408 23.88 25.98 -33.78
CA PHE A 408 25.02 26.86 -33.62
C PHE A 408 25.13 27.40 -32.19
N ILE A 409 24.03 27.89 -31.60
CA ILE A 409 24.03 28.42 -30.24
C ILE A 409 24.44 27.33 -29.25
N ILE A 410 23.86 26.12 -29.38
CA ILE A 410 24.10 25.00 -28.46
C ILE A 410 25.55 24.51 -28.57
N CYS A 411 26.14 24.47 -29.77
CA CYS A 411 27.55 24.14 -29.94
C CYS A 411 28.48 25.13 -29.21
N ASN A 412 28.11 26.40 -29.14
CA ASN A 412 28.89 27.41 -28.42
C ASN A 412 28.78 27.23 -26.90
N PHE A 413 27.60 26.81 -26.36
CA PHE A 413 27.47 26.48 -24.93
C PHE A 413 28.30 25.27 -24.50
N SER A 414 28.50 24.29 -25.36
CA SER A 414 29.27 23.08 -25.04
C SER A 414 30.76 23.33 -24.87
N ASN A 415 31.28 24.39 -25.43
CA ASN A 415 32.70 24.76 -25.36
C ASN A 415 33.04 25.59 -24.11
N ASP A 416 32.08 26.34 -23.53
CA ASP A 416 32.36 27.28 -22.43
C ASP A 416 31.96 26.79 -21.02
N ASN A 417 31.22 25.69 -20.87
CA ASN A 417 30.56 25.31 -19.58
C ASN A 417 30.66 23.82 -19.18
N LEU A 418 31.70 23.11 -19.57
CA LEU A 418 31.96 21.72 -19.16
C LEU A 418 33.18 21.57 -18.22
N THR A 419 33.49 22.57 -17.44
CA THR A 419 34.40 22.46 -16.28
C THR A 419 33.66 22.42 -14.97
#